data_4bbda61b6ebbaff21422080f5627ee39
#
_entry.id   4bbda61b6ebbaff21422080f5627ee39
#
_cell.length_a   1.000
_cell.length_b   1.000
_cell.length_c   1.000
_cell.angle_alpha   90.00
_cell.angle_beta   90.00
_cell.angle_gamma   90.00
#
_symmetry.space_group_name_H-M   'P 1'
#
loop_
_entity.id
_entity.type
_entity.pdbx_description
1 polymer ?
#
loop_
_entity_poly.entity_id
_entity_poly.type
_entity_poly.pdbx_seq_one_letter_code
_entity_poly.pdbx_strand_id
1 'polypeptide(L)'
;MKYPGLITGPQKNVGEQEYGWCYGRMSLDGKKSIDPMLNLGCYTLGYGQMQIMNYVHNNMCIKPEVAENFFDAQPIKLNNATFKLAKTLRAITSTTTTCKDCDDGRQIPVKYRSIFALSGSDAVEGAVKLASAYQQEVGSPQRNKIVVFRDSYHGSTLLTQSMGDSMFNDPFYTMDPYHNINRLPLEFVVDNHNWDDVMCVLVETCPYTGGIRPHTEEFWKKIKDIQDRGVLVILDDIFTGGGKTGTFVGWRRLPVTPDIFTMGKAITGGYFPLSVTLYNDKIHNALPREFDWEHGFTYSFSLPGILSCLAYIKILKDDNLMDKHRDIVVRAVDLFKALGYNVRGQFGTIIEIEREHRGMYTIPINANDEYFYFLEQQIK
;
A
#
# COMPACT_ATOMS: atom_id res chain seq x y z
N MET A 1 -10.54 16.63 11.14
CA MET A 1 -10.39 17.25 9.80
C MET A 1 -11.27 16.46 8.84
N LYS A 2 -12.37 17.03 8.34
CA LYS A 2 -13.19 16.36 7.31
C LYS A 2 -12.37 16.37 6.03
N TYR A 3 -12.12 15.22 5.43
CA TYR A 3 -11.39 15.11 4.17
C TYR A 3 -12.17 15.82 3.05
N PRO A 4 -11.64 16.91 2.46
CA PRO A 4 -12.31 17.58 1.37
C PRO A 4 -12.09 16.86 0.04
N GLY A 5 -12.31 15.58 -0.04
CA GLY A 5 -12.13 14.80 -1.25
C GLY A 5 -12.73 13.41 -1.20
N LEU A 6 -13.13 12.94 -0.03
CA LEU A 6 -13.93 11.71 0.09
C LEU A 6 -15.41 12.08 -0.01
N ILE A 7 -15.85 12.35 -1.23
CA ILE A 7 -17.24 12.60 -1.50
C ILE A 7 -17.91 11.28 -1.77
N THR A 8 -18.67 10.85 -0.82
CA THR A 8 -19.51 9.65 -0.92
C THR A 8 -21.00 9.98 -0.78
N GLY A 9 -21.39 11.22 -1.02
CA GLY A 9 -22.79 11.63 -0.96
C GLY A 9 -23.12 12.74 -1.97
N PRO A 10 -24.41 13.01 -2.22
CA PRO A 10 -24.82 14.08 -3.12
C PRO A 10 -24.36 15.43 -2.59
N GLN A 11 -23.34 16.00 -3.20
CA GLN A 11 -22.90 17.37 -2.90
C GLN A 11 -23.75 18.36 -3.68
N LYS A 12 -24.27 19.33 -2.97
CA LYS A 12 -25.13 20.39 -3.56
C LYS A 12 -24.34 21.50 -4.29
N ASN A 13 -23.01 21.55 -4.16
CA ASN A 13 -22.19 22.56 -4.83
C ASN A 13 -20.92 21.90 -5.37
N VAL A 14 -20.89 21.62 -6.65
CA VAL A 14 -19.66 21.42 -7.40
C VAL A 14 -19.13 22.82 -7.68
N GLY A 15 -18.07 23.20 -6.97
CA GLY A 15 -17.38 24.47 -7.20
C GLY A 15 -16.77 24.56 -8.59
N GLU A 16 -16.13 25.67 -8.86
CA GLU A 16 -15.51 26.08 -10.11
C GLU A 16 -14.78 24.95 -10.86
N GLN A 17 -14.87 24.93 -12.17
CA GLN A 17 -14.17 23.97 -13.02
C GLN A 17 -12.65 24.16 -12.86
N GLU A 18 -11.98 23.19 -12.28
CA GLU A 18 -10.54 23.13 -12.17
C GLU A 18 -9.96 22.12 -13.15
N TYR A 19 -8.85 22.48 -13.78
CA TYR A 19 -8.11 21.60 -14.67
C TYR A 19 -7.00 20.87 -13.91
N GLY A 20 -6.74 19.61 -14.25
CA GLY A 20 -5.59 18.86 -13.73
C GLY A 20 -4.27 19.44 -14.27
N TRP A 21 -3.30 19.57 -13.40
CA TRP A 21 -1.91 19.85 -13.73
C TRP A 21 -1.03 18.73 -13.16
N CYS A 22 0.17 18.52 -13.73
CA CYS A 22 0.99 17.35 -13.40
C CYS A 22 1.31 17.14 -11.91
N TYR A 23 1.24 18.21 -11.10
CA TYR A 23 1.46 18.10 -9.65
C TYR A 23 0.28 18.55 -8.78
N GLY A 24 -0.83 18.95 -9.38
CA GLY A 24 -1.95 19.45 -8.60
C GLY A 24 -3.11 19.96 -9.46
N ARG A 25 -3.62 21.12 -9.12
CA ARG A 25 -4.76 21.74 -9.76
C ARG A 25 -4.35 23.03 -10.46
N MET A 26 -5.06 23.39 -11.49
CA MET A 26 -4.94 24.66 -12.19
C MET A 26 -6.33 25.28 -12.30
N SER A 27 -6.50 26.47 -11.74
CA SER A 27 -7.74 27.23 -11.87
C SER A 27 -7.93 27.79 -13.29
N LEU A 28 -9.14 28.25 -13.62
CA LEU A 28 -9.47 28.80 -14.95
C LEU A 28 -8.60 29.98 -15.37
N ASP A 29 -8.10 30.77 -14.40
CA ASP A 29 -7.16 31.87 -14.62
C ASP A 29 -5.69 31.41 -14.77
N GLY A 30 -5.43 30.10 -14.79
CA GLY A 30 -4.09 29.53 -14.96
C GLY A 30 -3.27 29.45 -13.69
N LYS A 31 -3.82 29.78 -12.51
CA LYS A 31 -3.11 29.67 -11.24
C LYS A 31 -2.93 28.19 -10.86
N LYS A 32 -1.71 27.76 -10.74
CA LYS A 32 -1.33 26.40 -10.35
C LYS A 32 -1.28 26.27 -8.82
N SER A 33 -1.82 25.16 -8.28
CA SER A 33 -1.68 24.78 -6.88
C SER A 33 -1.26 23.31 -6.77
N ILE A 34 -0.32 23.02 -5.88
CA ILE A 34 0.10 21.64 -5.62
C ILE A 34 -0.97 20.92 -4.81
N ASP A 35 -1.26 19.67 -5.17
CA ASP A 35 -1.93 18.72 -4.29
C ASP A 35 -0.90 18.14 -3.31
N PRO A 36 -0.92 18.53 -2.03
CA PRO A 36 0.08 18.08 -1.08
C PRO A 36 0.05 16.58 -0.81
N MET A 37 -1.07 15.94 -1.11
CA MET A 37 -1.26 14.52 -0.84
C MET A 37 -1.21 13.64 -2.09
N LEU A 38 -1.14 14.21 -3.29
CA LEU A 38 -1.17 13.49 -4.56
C LEU A 38 -2.30 12.44 -4.60
N ASN A 39 -3.51 12.89 -4.28
CA ASN A 39 -4.70 12.03 -4.14
C ASN A 39 -4.43 10.85 -3.19
N LEU A 40 -4.16 11.14 -1.94
CA LEU A 40 -3.88 10.14 -0.90
C LEU A 40 -2.71 9.19 -1.24
N GLY A 41 -1.68 9.71 -1.91
CA GLY A 41 -0.47 8.97 -2.26
C GLY A 41 -0.62 8.04 -3.47
N CYS A 42 -1.64 8.25 -4.30
CA CYS A 42 -1.85 7.47 -5.53
C CYS A 42 -0.98 7.97 -6.69
N TYR A 43 -0.95 9.28 -6.94
CA TYR A 43 -0.26 9.89 -8.09
C TYR A 43 1.19 10.22 -7.80
N THR A 44 1.97 9.24 -7.39
CA THR A 44 3.38 9.44 -6.99
C THR A 44 4.33 9.87 -8.12
N LEU A 45 3.92 9.74 -9.38
CA LEU A 45 4.58 10.31 -10.55
C LEU A 45 3.98 11.66 -10.97
N GLY A 46 3.03 12.20 -10.19
CA GLY A 46 2.19 13.32 -10.61
C GLY A 46 1.07 12.91 -11.55
N TYR A 47 0.24 13.90 -11.89
CA TYR A 47 -0.89 13.72 -12.80
C TYR A 47 -0.45 13.77 -14.27
N GLY A 48 -1.31 13.31 -15.19
CA GLY A 48 -1.08 13.44 -16.65
C GLY A 48 0.03 12.54 -17.20
N GLN A 49 0.33 11.39 -16.60
CA GLN A 49 1.37 10.47 -17.06
C GLN A 49 0.95 9.71 -18.32
N MET A 50 1.12 10.35 -19.46
CA MET A 50 0.77 9.78 -20.77
C MET A 50 1.46 8.45 -21.07
N GLN A 51 2.63 8.20 -20.50
CA GLN A 51 3.34 6.92 -20.68
C GLN A 51 2.51 5.74 -20.13
N ILE A 52 1.85 5.90 -18.99
CA ILE A 52 0.95 4.88 -18.43
C ILE A 52 -0.27 4.72 -19.32
N MET A 53 -0.92 5.82 -19.68
CA MET A 53 -2.13 5.78 -20.50
C MET A 53 -1.88 5.16 -21.89
N ASN A 54 -0.79 5.54 -22.55
CA ASN A 54 -0.40 4.98 -23.84
C ASN A 54 -0.06 3.50 -23.73
N TYR A 55 0.63 3.08 -22.66
CA TYR A 55 0.92 1.67 -22.45
C TYR A 55 -0.36 0.85 -22.28
N VAL A 56 -1.30 1.34 -21.47
CA VAL A 56 -2.60 0.69 -21.27
C VAL A 56 -3.37 0.62 -22.59
N HIS A 57 -3.54 1.74 -23.28
CA HIS A 57 -4.24 1.81 -24.56
C HIS A 57 -3.66 0.82 -25.57
N ASN A 58 -2.35 0.85 -25.80
CA ASN A 58 -1.70 0.02 -26.82
C ASN A 58 -1.76 -1.49 -26.50
N ASN A 59 -1.89 -1.85 -25.22
CA ASN A 59 -1.97 -3.26 -24.80
C ASN A 59 -3.41 -3.76 -24.59
N MET A 60 -4.39 -2.86 -24.51
CA MET A 60 -5.81 -3.23 -24.49
C MET A 60 -6.40 -3.42 -25.88
N CYS A 61 -5.87 -2.72 -26.89
CA CYS A 61 -6.37 -2.81 -28.26
C CYS A 61 -6.20 -4.24 -28.80
N ILE A 62 -7.32 -4.85 -29.14
CA ILE A 62 -7.37 -6.15 -29.83
C ILE A 62 -7.35 -5.85 -31.30
N LYS A 63 -6.46 -6.52 -32.06
CA LYS A 63 -6.50 -6.44 -33.52
C LYS A 63 -7.80 -7.06 -34.01
N PRO A 64 -8.44 -6.50 -35.06
CA PRO A 64 -9.70 -7.01 -35.59
C PRO A 64 -9.67 -8.50 -35.95
N GLU A 65 -8.53 -9.02 -36.38
CA GLU A 65 -8.31 -10.42 -36.72
C GLU A 65 -8.43 -11.40 -35.53
N VAL A 66 -8.40 -10.87 -34.33
CA VAL A 66 -8.56 -11.64 -33.06
C VAL A 66 -9.99 -11.52 -32.52
N ALA A 67 -10.79 -10.61 -33.08
CA ALA A 67 -12.14 -10.31 -32.59
C ALA A 67 -13.17 -11.40 -32.91
N GLU A 68 -12.91 -12.27 -33.87
CA GLU A 68 -13.78 -13.41 -34.19
C GLU A 68 -13.94 -14.38 -33.00
N ASN A 69 -12.95 -14.38 -32.06
CA ASN A 69 -12.98 -15.16 -30.83
C ASN A 69 -12.95 -14.27 -29.58
N PHE A 70 -13.74 -13.21 -29.57
CA PHE A 70 -13.73 -12.19 -28.50
C PHE A 70 -13.91 -12.80 -27.10
N PHE A 71 -14.74 -13.83 -26.96
CA PHE A 71 -14.94 -14.52 -25.69
C PHE A 71 -13.75 -15.39 -25.26
N ASP A 72 -12.94 -15.86 -26.21
CA ASP A 72 -11.77 -16.71 -25.92
C ASP A 72 -10.47 -15.91 -25.83
N ALA A 73 -10.35 -14.81 -26.55
CA ALA A 73 -9.11 -14.02 -26.63
C ALA A 73 -8.89 -13.12 -25.40
N GLN A 74 -9.94 -12.62 -24.75
CA GLN A 74 -9.86 -11.78 -23.55
C GLN A 74 -9.25 -12.54 -22.37
N PRO A 75 -9.69 -13.74 -22.00
CA PRO A 75 -9.08 -14.53 -20.94
C PRO A 75 -7.59 -14.81 -21.18
N ILE A 76 -7.19 -15.10 -22.41
CA ILE A 76 -5.78 -15.39 -22.76
C ILE A 76 -4.90 -14.15 -22.58
N LYS A 77 -5.32 -12.97 -23.05
CA LYS A 77 -4.57 -11.72 -22.85
C LYS A 77 -4.51 -11.31 -21.38
N LEU A 78 -5.63 -11.41 -20.68
CA LEU A 78 -5.70 -11.15 -19.26
C LEU A 78 -4.75 -12.08 -18.51
N ASN A 79 -4.78 -13.37 -18.78
CA ASN A 79 -3.89 -14.35 -18.19
C ASN A 79 -2.42 -14.01 -18.43
N ASN A 80 -2.03 -13.69 -19.66
CA ASN A 80 -0.65 -13.34 -19.99
C ASN A 80 -0.17 -12.07 -19.25
N ALA A 81 -0.98 -11.03 -19.20
CA ALA A 81 -0.66 -9.80 -18.46
C ALA A 81 -0.59 -10.06 -16.94
N THR A 82 -1.54 -10.82 -16.43
CA THR A 82 -1.60 -11.21 -15.00
C THR A 82 -0.38 -12.03 -14.60
N PHE A 83 -0.01 -13.05 -15.37
CA PHE A 83 1.20 -13.84 -15.14
C PHE A 83 2.47 -13.00 -15.23
N LYS A 84 2.53 -12.08 -16.21
CA LYS A 84 3.66 -11.16 -16.34
C LYS A 84 3.78 -10.27 -15.11
N LEU A 85 2.68 -9.70 -14.62
CA LEU A 85 2.68 -8.88 -13.43
C LEU A 85 3.04 -9.72 -12.20
N ALA A 86 2.45 -10.89 -12.01
CA ALA A 86 2.76 -11.77 -10.88
C ALA A 86 4.26 -12.16 -10.84
N LYS A 87 4.85 -12.52 -11.99
CA LYS A 87 6.29 -12.78 -12.10
C LYS A 87 7.13 -11.54 -11.78
N THR A 88 6.72 -10.37 -12.26
CA THR A 88 7.42 -9.11 -12.00
C THR A 88 7.37 -8.77 -10.52
N LEU A 89 6.19 -8.84 -9.90
CA LEU A 89 6.03 -8.60 -8.46
C LEU A 89 6.87 -9.60 -7.65
N ARG A 90 6.79 -10.90 -7.97
CA ARG A 90 7.62 -11.92 -7.31
C ARG A 90 9.11 -11.58 -7.38
N ALA A 91 9.61 -11.10 -8.52
CA ALA A 91 11.01 -10.75 -8.69
C ALA A 91 11.42 -9.53 -7.85
N ILE A 92 10.61 -8.46 -7.86
CA ILE A 92 10.96 -7.20 -7.18
C ILE A 92 10.67 -7.21 -5.68
N THR A 93 9.80 -8.09 -5.19
CA THR A 93 9.45 -8.20 -3.76
C THR A 93 10.24 -9.28 -3.03
N SER A 94 10.87 -10.23 -3.73
CA SER A 94 11.67 -11.29 -3.12
C SER A 94 12.82 -10.72 -2.28
N THR A 95 13.13 -11.41 -1.18
CA THR A 95 14.19 -11.05 -0.23
C THR A 95 14.85 -12.32 0.33
N THR A 96 15.70 -12.17 1.32
CA THR A 96 16.25 -13.29 2.12
C THR A 96 15.96 -13.05 3.59
N THR A 97 15.92 -14.14 4.35
CA THR A 97 15.85 -14.09 5.81
C THR A 97 16.84 -15.11 6.38
N THR A 98 17.28 -14.92 7.63
CA THR A 98 18.16 -15.88 8.29
C THR A 98 17.40 -17.16 8.59
N CYS A 99 17.99 -18.30 8.26
CA CYS A 99 17.44 -19.61 8.61
C CYS A 99 17.40 -19.75 10.14
N LYS A 100 16.22 -20.07 10.70
CA LYS A 100 16.06 -20.27 12.15
C LYS A 100 16.50 -21.68 12.60
N ASP A 101 16.35 -22.64 11.70
CA ASP A 101 16.65 -24.06 11.96
C ASP A 101 18.11 -24.43 11.61
N CYS A 102 18.92 -23.42 11.30
CA CYS A 102 20.33 -23.59 10.91
C CYS A 102 21.21 -22.75 11.80
N ASP A 103 22.13 -23.38 12.53
CA ASP A 103 23.07 -22.68 13.43
C ASP A 103 24.15 -21.88 12.69
N ASP A 104 24.22 -21.99 11.36
CA ASP A 104 25.24 -21.37 10.51
C ASP A 104 24.91 -19.93 10.04
N GLY A 105 23.76 -19.39 10.44
CA GLY A 105 23.29 -18.06 10.02
C GLY A 105 22.96 -17.96 8.53
N ARG A 106 22.76 -19.09 7.86
CA ARG A 106 22.49 -19.16 6.42
C ARG A 106 21.26 -18.35 6.03
N GLN A 107 21.39 -17.58 4.94
CA GLN A 107 20.29 -16.83 4.35
C GLN A 107 19.45 -17.73 3.44
N ILE A 108 18.15 -17.74 3.67
CA ILE A 108 17.18 -18.46 2.83
C ILE A 108 16.32 -17.46 2.04
N PRO A 109 16.00 -17.76 0.78
CA PRO A 109 15.16 -16.88 -0.03
C PRO A 109 13.71 -16.88 0.46
N VAL A 110 13.12 -15.70 0.54
CA VAL A 110 11.69 -15.50 0.76
C VAL A 110 11.09 -14.95 -0.52
N LYS A 111 10.17 -15.69 -1.10
CA LYS A 111 9.50 -15.33 -2.35
C LYS A 111 8.01 -15.18 -2.08
N TYR A 112 7.40 -14.21 -2.76
CA TYR A 112 5.98 -13.88 -2.58
C TYR A 112 5.17 -14.24 -3.82
N ARG A 113 3.93 -14.65 -3.59
CA ARG A 113 2.90 -14.88 -4.60
C ARG A 113 1.83 -13.80 -4.46
N SER A 114 1.09 -13.55 -5.53
CA SER A 114 0.16 -12.43 -5.62
C SER A 114 -1.28 -12.94 -5.74
N ILE A 115 -2.17 -12.33 -4.96
CA ILE A 115 -3.62 -12.36 -5.15
C ILE A 115 -4.02 -10.93 -5.50
N PHE A 116 -4.61 -10.74 -6.69
CA PHE A 116 -5.03 -9.42 -7.13
C PHE A 116 -6.37 -9.04 -6.54
N ALA A 117 -6.49 -7.77 -6.16
CA ALA A 117 -7.62 -7.17 -5.50
C ALA A 117 -8.01 -5.86 -6.19
N LEU A 118 -9.24 -5.43 -6.02
CA LEU A 118 -9.74 -4.19 -6.64
C LEU A 118 -9.33 -2.95 -5.83
N SER A 119 -9.35 -3.05 -4.51
CA SER A 119 -9.06 -1.92 -3.60
C SER A 119 -8.14 -2.35 -2.46
N GLY A 120 -7.60 -1.36 -1.72
CA GLY A 120 -6.80 -1.64 -0.53
C GLY A 120 -7.59 -2.42 0.54
N SER A 121 -8.84 -2.04 0.78
CA SER A 121 -9.70 -2.75 1.73
C SER A 121 -9.91 -4.20 1.33
N ASP A 122 -10.14 -4.47 0.04
CA ASP A 122 -10.25 -5.80 -0.53
C ASP A 122 -8.96 -6.61 -0.31
N ALA A 123 -7.81 -6.02 -0.59
CA ALA A 123 -6.52 -6.67 -0.38
C ALA A 123 -6.28 -7.02 1.10
N VAL A 124 -6.64 -6.14 2.03
CA VAL A 124 -6.51 -6.40 3.48
C VAL A 124 -7.45 -7.52 3.92
N GLU A 125 -8.70 -7.52 3.46
CA GLU A 125 -9.63 -8.63 3.75
C GLU A 125 -9.11 -9.97 3.19
N GLY A 126 -8.57 -9.96 1.97
CA GLY A 126 -7.91 -11.12 1.39
C GLY A 126 -6.72 -11.60 2.22
N ALA A 127 -5.91 -10.69 2.77
CA ALA A 127 -4.81 -11.02 3.66
C ALA A 127 -5.27 -11.71 4.94
N VAL A 128 -6.34 -11.21 5.57
CA VAL A 128 -6.93 -11.80 6.78
C VAL A 128 -7.53 -13.17 6.50
N LYS A 129 -8.28 -13.32 5.41
CA LYS A 129 -8.82 -14.63 4.98
C LYS A 129 -7.72 -15.65 4.75
N LEU A 130 -6.64 -15.23 4.10
CA LEU A 130 -5.49 -16.11 3.84
C LEU A 130 -4.78 -16.52 5.13
N ALA A 131 -4.65 -15.61 6.09
CA ALA A 131 -4.11 -15.92 7.40
C ALA A 131 -4.99 -16.96 8.14
N SER A 132 -6.31 -16.81 8.06
CA SER A 132 -7.26 -17.77 8.64
C SER A 132 -7.12 -19.15 7.99
N ALA A 133 -7.09 -19.23 6.66
CA ALA A 133 -6.88 -20.47 5.94
C ALA A 133 -5.57 -21.17 6.33
N TYR A 134 -4.48 -20.40 6.40
CA TYR A 134 -3.19 -20.94 6.83
C TYR A 134 -3.26 -21.55 8.24
N GLN A 135 -3.84 -20.86 9.22
CA GLN A 135 -3.90 -21.38 10.59
C GLN A 135 -4.74 -22.65 10.68
N GLN A 136 -5.78 -22.78 9.87
CA GLN A 136 -6.58 -23.99 9.75
C GLN A 136 -5.73 -25.16 9.21
N GLU A 137 -5.05 -24.94 8.10
CA GLU A 137 -4.25 -25.97 7.41
C GLU A 137 -3.03 -26.46 8.24
N VAL A 138 -2.46 -25.59 9.08
CA VAL A 138 -1.36 -26.00 9.99
C VAL A 138 -1.87 -26.59 11.31
N GLY A 139 -3.18 -26.84 11.45
CA GLY A 139 -3.77 -27.47 12.64
C GLY A 139 -3.87 -26.54 13.84
N SER A 140 -3.96 -25.24 13.64
CA SER A 140 -4.07 -24.23 14.70
C SER A 140 -5.38 -23.41 14.60
N PRO A 141 -6.56 -24.06 14.46
CA PRO A 141 -7.85 -23.35 14.25
C PRO A 141 -8.28 -22.48 15.43
N GLN A 142 -7.71 -22.71 16.62
CA GLN A 142 -7.92 -21.85 17.80
C GLN A 142 -7.31 -20.46 17.61
N ARG A 143 -6.36 -20.29 16.70
CA ARG A 143 -5.80 -18.98 16.36
C ARG A 143 -6.74 -18.25 15.42
N ASN A 144 -7.67 -17.48 15.98
CA ASN A 144 -8.71 -16.77 15.22
C ASN A 144 -8.79 -15.26 15.53
N LYS A 145 -7.94 -14.77 16.44
CA LYS A 145 -7.91 -13.35 16.81
C LYS A 145 -6.95 -12.56 15.90
N ILE A 146 -7.33 -11.33 15.63
CA ILE A 146 -6.55 -10.35 14.89
C ILE A 146 -6.08 -9.29 15.89
N VAL A 147 -4.78 -9.04 15.94
CA VAL A 147 -4.24 -7.92 16.70
C VAL A 147 -3.95 -6.77 15.75
N VAL A 148 -4.44 -5.59 16.10
CA VAL A 148 -4.19 -4.32 15.41
C VAL A 148 -3.67 -3.29 16.41
N PHE A 149 -3.16 -2.18 15.91
CA PHE A 149 -2.58 -1.14 16.76
C PHE A 149 -3.39 0.14 16.70
N ARG A 150 -3.33 0.92 17.79
CA ARG A 150 -3.99 2.23 17.86
C ARG A 150 -3.47 3.18 16.79
N ASP A 151 -4.29 4.14 16.42
CA ASP A 151 -4.01 5.15 15.39
C ASP A 151 -3.75 4.57 13.99
N SER A 152 -4.22 3.35 13.71
CA SER A 152 -4.07 2.69 12.40
C SER A 152 -5.30 2.86 11.50
N TYR A 153 -5.08 2.71 10.19
CA TYR A 153 -6.11 2.68 9.17
C TYR A 153 -5.87 1.54 8.17
N HIS A 154 -6.86 0.67 8.01
CA HIS A 154 -6.73 -0.53 7.18
C HIS A 154 -7.81 -0.65 6.09
N GLY A 155 -8.66 0.34 5.94
CA GLY A 155 -9.70 0.35 4.91
C GLY A 155 -11.06 0.81 5.45
N SER A 156 -12.09 0.69 4.59
CA SER A 156 -13.44 1.20 4.85
C SER A 156 -14.57 0.20 4.55
N THR A 157 -14.26 -1.09 4.37
CA THR A 157 -15.26 -2.16 4.45
C THR A 157 -15.59 -2.44 5.92
N LEU A 158 -16.69 -3.14 6.20
CA LEU A 158 -17.12 -3.41 7.58
C LEU A 158 -16.00 -4.03 8.43
N LEU A 159 -15.26 -5.00 7.90
CA LEU A 159 -14.17 -5.65 8.62
C LEU A 159 -12.94 -4.73 8.72
N THR A 160 -12.49 -4.16 7.60
CA THR A 160 -11.27 -3.34 7.61
C THR A 160 -11.43 -2.07 8.42
N GLN A 161 -12.62 -1.45 8.42
CA GLN A 161 -12.92 -0.32 9.28
C GLN A 161 -12.94 -0.72 10.75
N SER A 162 -13.46 -1.91 11.06
CA SER A 162 -13.42 -2.47 12.42
C SER A 162 -12.00 -2.78 12.90
N MET A 163 -11.07 -3.06 11.99
CA MET A 163 -9.65 -3.25 12.31
C MET A 163 -8.87 -1.93 12.43
N GLY A 164 -9.38 -0.84 11.90
CA GLY A 164 -8.82 0.49 12.07
C GLY A 164 -9.07 1.04 13.47
N ASP A 165 -8.39 2.13 13.76
CA ASP A 165 -8.64 2.97 14.94
C ASP A 165 -8.68 4.44 14.50
N SER A 166 -8.85 5.36 15.46
CA SER A 166 -8.88 6.79 15.18
C SER A 166 -10.20 7.32 14.63
N MET A 167 -10.10 8.41 13.86
CA MET A 167 -11.24 9.20 13.36
C MET A 167 -12.18 8.46 12.40
N PHE A 168 -11.81 7.25 11.95
CA PHE A 168 -12.61 6.46 11.01
C PHE A 168 -13.38 5.32 11.68
N ASN A 169 -13.20 5.13 12.98
CA ASN A 169 -13.85 4.05 13.73
C ASN A 169 -15.15 4.55 14.38
N ASP A 170 -16.12 4.93 13.54
CA ASP A 170 -17.46 5.27 14.00
C ASP A 170 -18.23 3.97 14.31
N PRO A 171 -18.81 3.81 15.52
CA PRO A 171 -19.56 2.61 15.89
C PRO A 171 -20.69 2.23 14.93
N PHE A 172 -21.24 3.16 14.19
CA PHE A 172 -22.29 2.87 13.18
C PHE A 172 -21.78 2.08 11.99
N TYR A 173 -20.47 2.12 11.71
CA TYR A 173 -19.85 1.52 10.51
C TYR A 173 -18.88 0.39 10.84
N THR A 174 -18.79 -0.03 12.12
CA THR A 174 -17.88 -1.08 12.54
C THR A 174 -18.64 -2.31 13.02
N MET A 175 -18.09 -3.49 12.76
CA MET A 175 -18.65 -4.76 13.19
C MET A 175 -17.53 -5.69 13.67
N ASP A 176 -17.64 -6.15 14.90
CA ASP A 176 -16.82 -7.22 15.47
C ASP A 176 -17.72 -8.19 16.25
N PRO A 177 -18.61 -8.95 15.53
CA PRO A 177 -19.62 -9.78 16.17
C PRO A 177 -19.04 -10.93 16.98
N TYR A 178 -17.77 -11.29 16.74
CA TYR A 178 -17.09 -12.39 17.44
C TYR A 178 -16.04 -11.92 18.45
N HIS A 179 -15.89 -10.60 18.63
CA HIS A 179 -14.87 -10.01 19.51
C HIS A 179 -13.45 -10.53 19.23
N ASN A 180 -13.14 -10.72 17.96
CA ASN A 180 -11.87 -11.29 17.51
C ASN A 180 -10.81 -10.23 17.19
N ILE A 181 -11.16 -8.94 17.28
CA ILE A 181 -10.24 -7.83 16.99
C ILE A 181 -9.73 -7.23 18.32
N ASN A 182 -8.44 -7.40 18.57
CA ASN A 182 -7.76 -6.85 19.74
C ASN A 182 -6.92 -5.62 19.34
N ARG A 183 -7.19 -4.47 19.94
CA ARG A 183 -6.45 -3.22 19.72
C ARG A 183 -5.43 -3.00 20.82
N LEU A 184 -4.15 -3.02 20.45
CA LEU A 184 -3.06 -2.78 21.39
C LEU A 184 -2.48 -1.36 21.21
N PRO A 185 -1.98 -0.74 22.29
CA PRO A 185 -1.17 0.46 22.17
C PRO A 185 0.18 0.11 21.54
N LEU A 186 0.86 1.09 20.95
CA LEU A 186 2.19 0.87 20.34
C LEU A 186 3.26 0.47 21.38
N GLU A 187 3.06 0.87 22.62
CA GLU A 187 3.93 0.59 23.78
C GLU A 187 3.63 -0.76 24.46
N PHE A 188 2.86 -1.63 23.81
CA PHE A 188 2.46 -2.92 24.40
C PHE A 188 3.65 -3.75 24.89
N VAL A 189 3.39 -4.60 25.88
CA VAL A 189 4.36 -5.58 26.39
C VAL A 189 3.96 -6.97 25.90
N VAL A 190 4.89 -7.68 25.27
CA VAL A 190 4.61 -8.97 24.61
C VAL A 190 4.04 -9.99 25.59
N ASP A 191 4.63 -10.11 26.78
CA ASP A 191 4.22 -11.12 27.77
C ASP A 191 2.93 -10.80 28.51
N ASN A 192 2.38 -9.59 28.33
CA ASN A 192 1.09 -9.19 28.92
C ASN A 192 -0.11 -9.58 28.04
N HIS A 193 0.12 -10.28 26.93
CA HIS A 193 -0.93 -10.68 26.00
C HIS A 193 -0.83 -12.17 25.69
N ASN A 194 -1.99 -12.83 25.60
CA ASN A 194 -2.03 -14.23 25.14
C ASN A 194 -1.92 -14.27 23.61
N TRP A 195 -0.84 -14.84 23.10
CA TRP A 195 -0.58 -14.99 21.66
C TRP A 195 -1.00 -16.34 21.10
N ASP A 196 -1.45 -17.29 21.94
CA ASP A 196 -1.76 -18.66 21.50
C ASP A 196 -3.05 -18.74 20.68
N ASP A 197 -3.94 -17.79 20.87
CA ASP A 197 -5.19 -17.65 20.14
C ASP A 197 -5.15 -16.57 19.03
N VAL A 198 -3.99 -15.90 18.85
CA VAL A 198 -3.81 -14.86 17.85
C VAL A 198 -3.41 -15.48 16.51
N MET A 199 -4.20 -15.20 15.48
CA MET A 199 -3.99 -15.60 14.10
C MET A 199 -2.91 -14.77 13.43
N CYS A 200 -3.05 -13.46 13.54
CA CYS A 200 -2.14 -12.51 12.91
C CYS A 200 -2.11 -11.17 13.66
N VAL A 201 -1.01 -10.45 13.46
CA VAL A 201 -0.91 -9.01 13.70
C VAL A 201 -1.01 -8.27 12.38
N LEU A 202 -1.83 -7.22 12.31
CA LEU A 202 -1.95 -6.35 11.15
C LEU A 202 -1.38 -4.97 11.50
N VAL A 203 -0.37 -4.54 10.75
CA VAL A 203 0.42 -3.33 11.04
C VAL A 203 0.63 -2.52 9.77
N GLU A 204 0.42 -1.20 9.83
CA GLU A 204 0.88 -0.32 8.75
C GLU A 204 2.41 -0.27 8.75
N THR A 205 3.03 -0.34 7.57
CA THR A 205 4.49 -0.17 7.40
C THR A 205 4.99 1.14 8.03
N CYS A 206 4.20 2.19 7.91
CA CYS A 206 4.32 3.44 8.66
C CYS A 206 2.93 4.05 8.83
N PRO A 207 2.49 4.34 10.05
CA PRO A 207 1.22 4.99 10.30
C PRO A 207 1.09 6.30 9.54
N TYR A 208 -0.08 6.52 8.95
CA TYR A 208 -0.37 7.73 8.19
C TYR A 208 -1.47 8.57 8.86
N THR A 209 -2.60 7.97 9.19
CA THR A 209 -3.77 8.69 9.73
C THR A 209 -3.51 9.24 11.14
N GLY A 210 -2.74 8.52 11.94
CA GLY A 210 -2.27 8.95 13.26
C GLY A 210 -1.09 9.94 13.23
N GLY A 211 -0.60 10.28 12.03
CA GLY A 211 0.62 11.06 11.78
C GLY A 211 1.75 10.18 11.27
N ILE A 212 2.74 10.81 10.62
CA ILE A 212 3.91 10.10 10.09
C ILE A 212 4.86 9.78 11.25
N ARG A 213 4.63 8.67 11.88
CA ARG A 213 5.40 8.19 13.04
C ARG A 213 5.93 6.78 12.76
N PRO A 214 7.09 6.65 12.10
CA PRO A 214 7.71 5.34 11.90
C PRO A 214 7.84 4.62 13.24
N HIS A 215 7.46 3.34 13.25
CA HIS A 215 7.60 2.50 14.44
C HIS A 215 9.08 2.37 14.85
N THR A 216 9.32 2.26 16.15
CA THR A 216 10.66 2.11 16.71
C THR A 216 11.26 0.73 16.40
N GLU A 217 12.59 0.62 16.50
CA GLU A 217 13.25 -0.70 16.41
C GLU A 217 12.77 -1.66 17.49
N GLU A 218 12.48 -1.15 18.70
CA GLU A 218 11.93 -1.96 19.79
C GLU A 218 10.55 -2.53 19.41
N PHE A 219 9.66 -1.72 18.83
CA PHE A 219 8.38 -2.20 18.32
C PHE A 219 8.57 -3.36 17.33
N TRP A 220 9.47 -3.22 16.36
CA TRP A 220 9.72 -4.26 15.38
C TRP A 220 10.36 -5.52 15.95
N LYS A 221 11.19 -5.39 17.01
CA LYS A 221 11.69 -6.56 17.75
C LYS A 221 10.55 -7.33 18.42
N LYS A 222 9.58 -6.62 19.03
CA LYS A 222 8.38 -7.24 19.60
C LYS A 222 7.55 -7.96 18.53
N ILE A 223 7.32 -7.33 17.36
CA ILE A 223 6.62 -7.96 16.24
C ILE A 223 7.36 -9.22 15.76
N LYS A 224 8.68 -9.17 15.71
CA LYS A 224 9.49 -10.34 15.34
C LYS A 224 9.37 -11.47 16.35
N ASP A 225 9.41 -11.18 17.65
CA ASP A 225 9.21 -12.16 18.72
C ASP A 225 7.81 -12.82 18.62
N ILE A 226 6.77 -12.04 18.37
CA ILE A 226 5.41 -12.54 18.15
C ILE A 226 5.34 -13.44 16.90
N GLN A 227 6.01 -13.06 15.80
CA GLN A 227 6.10 -13.89 14.59
C GLN A 227 6.79 -15.24 14.88
N ASP A 228 7.80 -15.23 15.72
CA ASP A 228 8.54 -16.42 16.12
C ASP A 228 7.71 -17.39 17.00
N ARG A 229 6.66 -16.88 17.66
CA ARG A 229 5.65 -17.67 18.39
C ARG A 229 4.54 -18.23 17.46
N GLY A 230 4.66 -18.07 16.13
CA GLY A 230 3.74 -18.64 15.12
C GLY A 230 2.56 -17.74 14.74
N VAL A 231 2.51 -16.51 15.22
CA VAL A 231 1.54 -15.50 14.77
C VAL A 231 1.98 -14.95 13.42
N LEU A 232 1.08 -14.85 12.46
CA LEU A 232 1.41 -14.28 11.15
C LEU A 232 1.55 -12.76 11.23
N VAL A 233 2.53 -12.23 10.50
CA VAL A 233 2.71 -10.77 10.36
C VAL A 233 2.16 -10.33 9.01
N ILE A 234 1.10 -9.52 9.04
CA ILE A 234 0.53 -8.84 7.88
C ILE A 234 0.98 -7.38 7.91
N LEU A 235 1.73 -6.94 6.90
CA LEU A 235 2.07 -5.53 6.75
C LEU A 235 1.16 -4.84 5.74
N ASP A 236 0.51 -3.77 6.18
CA ASP A 236 -0.22 -2.88 5.29
C ASP A 236 0.75 -1.86 4.68
N ASP A 237 1.14 -2.11 3.44
CA ASP A 237 2.06 -1.28 2.66
C ASP A 237 1.32 -0.48 1.56
N ILE A 238 -0.01 -0.38 1.67
CA ILE A 238 -0.86 0.28 0.67
C ILE A 238 -0.49 1.74 0.50
N PHE A 239 -0.22 2.43 1.61
CA PHE A 239 0.16 3.84 1.56
C PHE A 239 1.65 4.03 1.29
N THR A 240 2.53 3.23 1.87
CA THR A 240 3.98 3.38 1.84
C THR A 240 4.66 2.73 0.63
N GLY A 241 4.03 1.74 0.03
CA GLY A 241 4.54 1.05 -1.16
C GLY A 241 4.55 1.89 -2.43
N GLY A 242 5.03 1.30 -3.50
CA GLY A 242 5.09 1.93 -4.83
C GLY A 242 6.22 2.94 -4.98
N GLY A 243 7.35 2.79 -4.27
CA GLY A 243 8.55 3.60 -4.48
C GLY A 243 8.71 4.79 -3.55
N LYS A 244 7.68 5.19 -2.79
CA LYS A 244 7.74 6.35 -1.88
C LYS A 244 8.84 6.30 -0.83
N THR A 245 9.37 5.12 -0.54
CA THR A 245 10.43 4.91 0.45
C THR A 245 11.81 4.70 -0.16
N GLY A 246 11.96 4.85 -1.48
CA GLY A 246 13.18 4.54 -2.23
C GLY A 246 13.34 3.05 -2.55
N THR A 247 12.33 2.25 -2.23
CA THR A 247 12.19 0.85 -2.64
C THR A 247 10.75 0.60 -3.06
N PHE A 248 10.52 -0.38 -3.95
CA PHE A 248 9.17 -0.68 -4.44
C PHE A 248 8.21 -1.08 -3.31
N VAL A 249 8.71 -1.83 -2.32
CA VAL A 249 7.98 -2.20 -1.09
C VAL A 249 8.53 -1.40 0.10
N GLY A 250 7.69 -0.71 0.82
CA GLY A 250 8.10 0.15 1.94
C GLY A 250 8.73 -0.62 3.09
N TRP A 251 8.24 -1.82 3.35
CA TRP A 251 8.72 -2.68 4.44
C TRP A 251 10.17 -3.17 4.27
N ARG A 252 10.79 -3.05 3.10
CA ARG A 252 12.18 -3.48 2.88
C ARG A 252 13.19 -2.75 3.80
N ARG A 253 12.79 -1.63 4.36
CA ARG A 253 13.57 -0.87 5.33
C ARG A 253 13.37 -1.30 6.78
N LEU A 254 12.46 -2.25 7.03
CA LEU A 254 12.11 -2.72 8.36
C LEU A 254 12.91 -3.97 8.72
N PRO A 255 13.18 -4.22 10.00
CA PRO A 255 13.89 -5.42 10.45
C PRO A 255 12.99 -6.68 10.48
N VAL A 256 11.81 -6.63 9.88
CA VAL A 256 10.83 -7.72 9.82
C VAL A 256 10.55 -8.09 8.37
N THR A 257 10.55 -9.38 8.09
CA THR A 257 10.10 -9.94 6.83
C THR A 257 8.66 -10.43 7.02
N PRO A 258 7.65 -9.80 6.38
CA PRO A 258 6.26 -10.16 6.60
C PRO A 258 5.92 -11.54 6.05
N ASP A 259 4.94 -12.22 6.64
CA ASP A 259 4.34 -13.42 6.06
C ASP A 259 3.39 -13.05 4.91
N ILE A 260 2.65 -11.94 5.08
CA ILE A 260 1.74 -11.36 4.10
C ILE A 260 1.95 -9.85 4.09
N PHE A 261 1.79 -9.22 2.94
CA PHE A 261 1.68 -7.75 2.88
C PHE A 261 0.76 -7.32 1.74
N THR A 262 0.18 -6.13 1.88
CA THR A 262 -0.75 -5.58 0.92
C THR A 262 -0.18 -4.33 0.26
N MET A 263 -0.48 -4.13 -1.02
CA MET A 263 -0.10 -2.94 -1.78
C MET A 263 -1.28 -2.43 -2.61
N GLY A 264 -1.29 -1.14 -2.86
CA GLY A 264 -2.33 -0.47 -3.65
C GLY A 264 -1.90 0.93 -4.05
N LYS A 265 -2.86 1.80 -4.28
CA LYS A 265 -2.64 3.23 -4.56
C LYS A 265 -1.58 3.46 -5.65
N ALA A 266 -0.36 3.82 -5.24
CA ALA A 266 0.74 4.18 -6.13
C ALA A 266 1.13 3.10 -7.14
N ILE A 267 0.86 1.82 -6.88
CA ILE A 267 1.32 0.73 -7.77
C ILE A 267 0.78 0.81 -9.19
N THR A 268 -0.29 1.58 -9.41
CA THR A 268 -0.85 1.85 -10.75
C THR A 268 -0.58 3.29 -11.22
N GLY A 269 0.21 4.06 -10.46
CA GLY A 269 0.35 5.49 -10.68
C GLY A 269 -0.93 6.29 -10.45
N GLY A 270 -1.96 5.67 -9.82
CA GLY A 270 -3.26 6.29 -9.55
C GLY A 270 -4.28 6.23 -10.69
N TYR A 271 -3.95 5.63 -11.83
CA TYR A 271 -4.78 5.68 -13.04
C TYR A 271 -5.92 4.67 -13.06
N PHE A 272 -5.69 3.47 -12.55
CA PHE A 272 -6.72 2.43 -12.51
C PHE A 272 -6.73 1.70 -11.18
N PRO A 273 -7.90 1.27 -10.70
CA PRO A 273 -8.00 0.49 -9.48
C PRO A 273 -7.26 -0.83 -9.63
N LEU A 274 -6.33 -1.08 -8.73
CA LEU A 274 -5.69 -2.37 -8.49
C LEU A 274 -5.02 -2.31 -7.13
N SER A 275 -5.16 -3.38 -6.40
CA SER A 275 -4.40 -3.70 -5.20
C SER A 275 -3.94 -5.15 -5.25
N VAL A 276 -3.06 -5.52 -4.37
CA VAL A 276 -2.51 -6.87 -4.35
C VAL A 276 -2.20 -7.28 -2.93
N THR A 277 -2.56 -8.51 -2.59
CA THR A 277 -2.10 -9.24 -1.41
C THR A 277 -0.96 -10.14 -1.83
N LEU A 278 0.19 -9.98 -1.18
CA LEU A 278 1.37 -10.81 -1.44
C LEU A 278 1.65 -11.66 -0.19
N TYR A 279 1.91 -12.94 -0.39
CA TYR A 279 2.16 -13.90 0.67
C TYR A 279 3.35 -14.80 0.34
N ASN A 280 4.07 -15.21 1.37
CA ASN A 280 5.32 -15.95 1.22
C ASN A 280 5.11 -17.44 0.89
N ASP A 281 6.19 -18.09 0.48
CA ASP A 281 6.17 -19.53 0.14
C ASP A 281 5.84 -20.42 1.36
N LYS A 282 6.05 -19.96 2.62
CA LYS A 282 5.63 -20.69 3.83
C LYS A 282 4.11 -20.92 3.83
N ILE A 283 3.34 -19.86 3.59
CA ILE A 283 1.88 -19.93 3.50
C ILE A 283 1.47 -20.78 2.29
N HIS A 284 2.07 -20.52 1.12
CA HIS A 284 1.74 -21.26 -0.09
C HIS A 284 1.91 -22.77 0.08
N ASN A 285 3.00 -23.19 0.70
CA ASN A 285 3.33 -24.61 0.84
C ASN A 285 2.46 -25.33 1.91
N ALA A 286 1.83 -24.58 2.80
CA ALA A 286 0.90 -25.11 3.80
C ALA A 286 -0.51 -25.33 3.24
N LEU A 287 -0.90 -24.58 2.21
CA LEU A 287 -2.23 -24.73 1.58
C LEU A 287 -2.25 -25.98 0.68
N PRO A 288 -3.37 -26.73 0.66
CA PRO A 288 -3.52 -27.89 -0.23
C PRO A 288 -3.39 -27.51 -1.70
N ARG A 289 -3.01 -28.49 -2.53
CA ARG A 289 -2.80 -28.26 -3.96
C ARG A 289 -4.07 -27.79 -4.69
N GLU A 290 -5.22 -28.26 -4.21
CA GLU A 290 -6.57 -27.96 -4.74
C GLU A 290 -7.33 -27.03 -3.80
N PHE A 291 -6.61 -26.05 -3.20
CA PHE A 291 -7.20 -25.09 -2.29
C PHE A 291 -8.12 -24.12 -3.04
N ASP A 292 -9.41 -24.14 -2.70
CA ASP A 292 -10.39 -23.23 -3.24
C ASP A 292 -10.28 -21.87 -2.56
N TRP A 293 -9.89 -20.86 -3.33
CA TRP A 293 -9.78 -19.49 -2.85
C TRP A 293 -11.10 -18.75 -3.02
N GLU A 294 -11.86 -18.61 -1.93
CA GLU A 294 -13.18 -17.98 -1.91
C GLU A 294 -13.09 -16.48 -1.56
N HIS A 295 -12.29 -15.71 -2.26
CA HIS A 295 -12.21 -14.27 -2.11
C HIS A 295 -11.89 -13.61 -3.44
N GLY A 296 -12.68 -12.59 -3.78
CA GLY A 296 -12.47 -11.79 -4.98
C GLY A 296 -13.73 -11.08 -5.43
N PHE A 297 -13.56 -10.22 -6.39
CA PHE A 297 -14.62 -9.47 -7.04
C PHE A 297 -14.53 -9.67 -8.56
N THR A 298 -15.62 -9.41 -9.26
CA THR A 298 -15.68 -9.55 -10.74
C THR A 298 -14.51 -8.83 -11.43
N TYR A 299 -14.05 -7.71 -10.88
CA TYR A 299 -12.97 -6.90 -11.45
C TYR A 299 -11.61 -7.07 -10.77
N SER A 300 -11.40 -8.06 -9.92
CA SER A 300 -10.09 -8.30 -9.26
C SER A 300 -8.93 -8.46 -10.25
N PHE A 301 -9.22 -8.94 -11.47
CA PHE A 301 -8.24 -9.09 -12.55
C PHE A 301 -8.43 -8.03 -13.64
N SER A 302 -8.80 -6.80 -13.27
CA SER A 302 -8.99 -5.71 -14.22
C SER A 302 -7.75 -5.48 -15.09
N LEU A 303 -7.85 -5.77 -16.38
CA LEU A 303 -6.74 -5.62 -17.33
C LEU A 303 -6.14 -4.21 -17.35
N PRO A 304 -6.93 -3.12 -17.33
CA PRO A 304 -6.38 -1.77 -17.23
C PRO A 304 -5.52 -1.56 -15.97
N GLY A 305 -5.96 -2.05 -14.82
CA GLY A 305 -5.19 -1.96 -13.57
C GLY A 305 -3.88 -2.74 -13.63
N ILE A 306 -3.92 -3.96 -14.16
CA ILE A 306 -2.73 -4.82 -14.35
C ILE A 306 -1.71 -4.16 -15.30
N LEU A 307 -2.18 -3.64 -16.43
CA LEU A 307 -1.33 -2.95 -17.41
C LEU A 307 -0.77 -1.65 -16.84
N SER A 308 -1.56 -0.90 -16.07
CA SER A 308 -1.12 0.32 -15.42
C SER A 308 0.01 0.03 -14.42
N CYS A 309 -0.11 -1.03 -13.62
CA CYS A 309 0.94 -1.46 -12.70
C CYS A 309 2.22 -1.86 -13.43
N LEU A 310 2.11 -2.62 -14.52
CA LEU A 310 3.27 -2.97 -15.37
C LEU A 310 3.96 -1.73 -15.95
N ALA A 311 3.17 -0.76 -16.44
CA ALA A 311 3.69 0.51 -16.95
C ALA A 311 4.39 1.31 -15.86
N TYR A 312 3.77 1.41 -14.67
CA TYR A 312 4.33 2.09 -13.53
C TYR A 312 5.68 1.51 -13.12
N ILE A 313 5.77 0.20 -12.94
CA ILE A 313 7.04 -0.50 -12.61
C ILE A 313 8.11 -0.24 -13.68
N LYS A 314 7.71 -0.23 -14.96
CA LYS A 314 8.62 0.07 -16.07
C LYS A 314 9.19 1.48 -15.96
N ILE A 315 8.36 2.49 -15.69
CA ILE A 315 8.80 3.89 -15.51
C ILE A 315 9.76 4.00 -14.34
N LEU A 316 9.42 3.41 -13.18
CA LEU A 316 10.31 3.43 -12.02
C LEU A 316 11.71 2.94 -12.34
N LYS A 317 11.80 1.89 -13.15
CA LYS A 317 13.06 1.26 -13.54
C LYS A 317 13.80 2.07 -14.62
N ASP A 318 13.11 2.45 -15.70
CA ASP A 318 13.73 3.11 -16.85
C ASP A 318 14.28 4.50 -16.49
N ASP A 319 13.60 5.22 -15.61
CA ASP A 319 13.99 6.56 -15.16
C ASP A 319 14.88 6.55 -13.91
N ASN A 320 15.23 5.35 -13.38
CA ASN A 320 16.02 5.15 -12.16
C ASN A 320 15.49 5.94 -10.95
N LEU A 321 14.17 5.99 -10.78
CA LEU A 321 13.54 6.86 -9.77
C LEU A 321 13.86 6.44 -8.34
N MET A 322 14.16 5.17 -8.12
CA MET A 322 14.55 4.69 -6.78
C MET A 322 15.92 5.24 -6.36
N ASP A 323 16.86 5.39 -7.28
CA ASP A 323 18.17 5.93 -7.00
C ASP A 323 18.12 7.45 -6.71
N LYS A 324 17.22 8.17 -7.37
CA LYS A 324 17.00 9.63 -7.20
C LYS A 324 16.23 9.97 -5.93
N HIS A 325 15.59 9.00 -5.32
CA HIS A 325 14.67 9.20 -4.18
C HIS A 325 15.32 9.99 -3.03
N ARG A 326 16.55 9.66 -2.67
CA ARG A 326 17.25 10.28 -1.53
C ARG A 326 17.40 11.80 -1.74
N ASP A 327 17.81 12.22 -2.93
CA ASP A 327 18.05 13.63 -3.22
C ASP A 327 16.76 14.43 -3.20
N ILE A 328 15.67 13.85 -3.71
CA ILE A 328 14.33 14.44 -3.66
C ILE A 328 13.87 14.65 -2.22
N VAL A 329 14.06 13.66 -1.36
CA VAL A 329 13.67 13.72 0.05
C VAL A 329 14.49 14.77 0.80
N VAL A 330 15.83 14.78 0.63
CA VAL A 330 16.71 15.76 1.26
C VAL A 330 16.29 17.16 0.85
N ARG A 331 16.11 17.40 -0.44
CA ARG A 331 15.70 18.71 -0.97
C ARG A 331 14.35 19.18 -0.39
N ALA A 332 13.37 18.28 -0.27
CA ALA A 332 12.07 18.62 0.31
C ALA A 332 12.19 19.01 1.79
N VAL A 333 12.92 18.22 2.57
CA VAL A 333 13.13 18.47 4.00
C VAL A 333 13.88 19.78 4.21
N ASP A 334 14.92 20.05 3.42
CA ASP A 334 15.70 21.30 3.52
C ASP A 334 14.86 22.52 3.15
N LEU A 335 14.01 22.42 2.12
CA LEU A 335 13.08 23.49 1.76
C LEU A 335 12.10 23.81 2.90
N PHE A 336 11.46 22.79 3.50
CA PHE A 336 10.55 23.00 4.62
C PHE A 336 11.26 23.68 5.81
N LYS A 337 12.46 23.22 6.17
CA LYS A 337 13.25 23.81 7.24
C LYS A 337 13.67 25.25 6.94
N ALA A 338 14.10 25.53 5.70
CA ALA A 338 14.48 26.89 5.27
C ALA A 338 13.32 27.89 5.35
N LEU A 339 12.09 27.40 5.20
CA LEU A 339 10.85 28.20 5.34
C LEU A 339 10.31 28.23 6.77
N GLY A 340 11.06 27.72 7.74
CA GLY A 340 10.71 27.79 9.16
C GLY A 340 9.71 26.73 9.63
N TYR A 341 9.51 25.67 8.86
CA TYR A 341 8.67 24.54 9.28
C TYR A 341 9.47 23.52 10.10
N ASN A 342 8.84 22.99 11.14
CA ASN A 342 9.33 21.83 11.86
C ASN A 342 8.89 20.55 11.14
N VAL A 343 9.83 19.68 10.78
CA VAL A 343 9.53 18.35 10.23
C VAL A 343 9.29 17.40 11.40
N ARG A 344 8.03 17.06 11.62
CA ARG A 344 7.58 16.22 12.75
C ARG A 344 7.75 14.73 12.48
N GLY A 345 7.58 14.33 11.23
CA GLY A 345 7.68 12.93 10.81
C GLY A 345 8.08 12.83 9.35
N GLN A 346 8.80 11.76 9.03
CA GLN A 346 9.23 11.48 7.67
C GLN A 346 9.41 9.98 7.46
N PHE A 347 8.81 9.47 6.36
CA PHE A 347 9.04 8.10 5.89
C PHE A 347 9.15 8.10 4.36
N GLY A 348 10.37 8.16 3.86
CA GLY A 348 10.62 8.38 2.44
C GLY A 348 10.13 9.76 1.99
N THR A 349 9.37 9.82 0.90
CA THR A 349 8.77 11.06 0.36
C THR A 349 7.51 11.51 1.10
N ILE A 350 7.10 10.79 2.13
CA ILE A 350 5.96 11.14 2.97
C ILE A 350 6.49 11.95 4.14
N ILE A 351 6.08 13.22 4.24
CA ILE A 351 6.63 14.20 5.19
C ILE A 351 5.48 14.89 5.93
N GLU A 352 5.60 14.97 7.24
CA GLU A 352 4.72 15.73 8.10
C GLU A 352 5.45 16.97 8.61
N ILE A 353 4.83 18.14 8.44
CA ILE A 353 5.38 19.42 8.87
C ILE A 353 4.43 20.15 9.80
N GLU A 354 4.96 21.05 10.60
CA GLU A 354 4.21 21.93 11.49
C GLU A 354 4.85 23.31 11.56
N ARG A 355 4.05 24.34 11.54
CA ARG A 355 4.42 25.73 11.87
C ARG A 355 3.30 26.31 12.74
N GLU A 356 2.28 26.90 12.15
CA GLU A 356 1.04 27.32 12.84
C GLU A 356 0.00 26.19 12.77
N HIS A 357 0.03 25.43 11.69
CA HIS A 357 -0.85 24.29 11.43
C HIS A 357 -0.04 23.10 10.97
N ARG A 358 -0.57 21.93 11.24
CA ARG A 358 0.00 20.64 10.83
C ARG A 358 -0.38 20.34 9.39
N GLY A 359 0.59 19.98 8.58
CA GLY A 359 0.41 19.59 7.18
C GLY A 359 1.12 18.27 6.85
N MET A 360 0.50 17.46 5.99
CA MET A 360 1.12 16.24 5.47
C MET A 360 1.33 16.37 3.97
N TYR A 361 2.51 15.99 3.51
CA TYR A 361 2.92 16.06 2.11
C TYR A 361 3.40 14.70 1.62
N THR A 362 2.98 14.34 0.43
CA THR A 362 3.59 13.27 -0.37
C THR A 362 4.33 13.92 -1.51
N ILE A 363 5.65 13.87 -1.50
CA ILE A 363 6.46 14.46 -2.57
C ILE A 363 6.50 13.48 -3.75
N PRO A 364 6.28 13.93 -4.99
CA PRO A 364 6.40 13.07 -6.16
C PRO A 364 7.81 12.46 -6.26
N ILE A 365 7.89 11.18 -6.58
CA ILE A 365 9.17 10.47 -6.68
C ILE A 365 9.99 10.86 -7.92
N ASN A 366 9.40 11.66 -8.79
CA ASN A 366 10.02 12.31 -9.96
C ASN A 366 10.02 13.84 -9.84
N ALA A 367 9.90 14.39 -8.61
CA ALA A 367 9.89 15.83 -8.38
C ALA A 367 11.12 16.52 -9.01
N ASN A 368 10.87 17.61 -9.72
CA ASN A 368 11.87 18.40 -10.44
C ASN A 368 11.89 19.85 -9.94
N ASP A 369 12.68 20.71 -10.58
CA ASP A 369 12.81 22.12 -10.19
C ASP A 369 11.48 22.86 -10.27
N GLU A 370 10.64 22.57 -11.25
CA GLU A 370 9.30 23.17 -11.39
C GLU A 370 8.43 22.83 -10.17
N TYR A 371 8.41 21.55 -9.76
CA TYR A 371 7.67 21.13 -8.56
C TYR A 371 8.13 21.92 -7.33
N PHE A 372 9.42 21.95 -7.06
CA PHE A 372 9.97 22.63 -5.89
C PHE A 372 9.74 24.14 -5.91
N TYR A 373 9.80 24.77 -7.08
CA TYR A 373 9.46 26.19 -7.24
C TYR A 373 8.00 26.45 -6.80
N PHE A 374 7.03 25.69 -7.31
CA PHE A 374 5.63 25.88 -6.94
C PHE A 374 5.32 25.47 -5.50
N LEU A 375 5.98 24.44 -4.98
CA LEU A 375 5.88 24.06 -3.57
C LEU A 375 6.31 25.23 -2.68
N GLU A 376 7.43 25.86 -2.97
CA GLU A 376 7.94 26.99 -2.23
C GLU A 376 6.98 28.20 -2.27
N GLN A 377 6.41 28.50 -3.44
CA GLN A 377 5.43 29.61 -3.58
C GLN A 377 4.14 29.33 -2.79
N GLN A 378 3.71 28.09 -2.67
CA GLN A 378 2.48 27.73 -2.00
C GLN A 378 2.59 27.72 -0.48
N ILE A 379 3.77 27.44 0.07
CA ILE A 379 3.97 27.26 1.51
C ILE A 379 4.62 28.47 2.18
N LYS A 380 5.11 29.48 1.42
CA LYS A 380 5.50 30.80 1.94
C LYS A 380 4.32 31.58 2.48
#